data_8ad0adcbc3135ecd979724eac58906ba
#
_entry.id   8ad0adcbc3135ecd979724eac58906ba
#
_cell.length_a   1.000
_cell.length_b   1.000
_cell.length_c   1.000
_cell.angle_alpha   90.00
_cell.angle_beta   90.00
_cell.angle_gamma   90.00
#
_symmetry.space_group_name_H-M   'P 1'
#
loop_
_entity.id
_entity.type
_entity.pdbx_description
1 polymer ?
#
loop_
_entity_poly.entity_id
_entity_poly.type
_entity_poly.pdbx_seq_one_letter_code
_entity_poly.pdbx_strand_id
1 'polypeptide(L)'
;MCIRDRCSVPCSEGMKIITTSKMVKKARNGVMEFLLINHPLDCPICDQGGECDLQDIAMGYGKDKSRFSYNKRAVKEKNFGPLIKTVMTRCIHCTRCIRFATEVAGTPELGATGMGENMEVTSYLDKTLTSELSGNMIDICPVGALTSKPFSLTTRPWELNKTESIDVSDAVCSNIRLDTRNNQVMRVLPIVNEDINEEWISDKTRFSYDGLK
;
A
#
# COMPACT_ATOMS: atom_id res chain seq x y z
N MET A 1 1.86 2.17 -34.83
CA MET A 1 1.86 0.90 -34.10
C MET A 1 1.72 1.22 -32.64
N CYS A 2 0.60 0.85 -32.01
CA CYS A 2 0.42 1.08 -30.57
C CYS A 2 1.18 -0.01 -29.83
N ILE A 3 2.28 0.34 -29.26
CA ILE A 3 2.96 -0.53 -28.32
C ILE A 3 2.15 -0.48 -27.05
N ARG A 4 1.57 -1.57 -26.74
CA ARG A 4 0.72 -1.80 -25.59
C ARG A 4 1.50 -2.17 -24.40
N ASP A 5 2.69 -1.72 -24.28
CA ASP A 5 3.54 -2.36 -23.34
C ASP A 5 4.24 -1.31 -22.60
N ARG A 6 4.30 -1.27 -21.49
CA ARG A 6 4.30 -2.22 -20.46
C ARG A 6 5.29 -1.77 -19.44
N CYS A 7 5.04 -2.17 -18.24
CA CYS A 7 5.88 -1.87 -17.09
C CYS A 7 7.30 -2.45 -17.17
N SER A 8 7.64 -3.21 -18.22
CA SER A 8 8.92 -3.93 -18.34
C SER A 8 9.59 -3.81 -19.72
N VAL A 9 9.37 -2.71 -20.40
CA VAL A 9 10.09 -2.45 -21.68
C VAL A 9 11.52 -2.04 -21.35
N PRO A 10 12.55 -2.73 -21.87
CA PRO A 10 13.93 -2.33 -21.67
C PRO A 10 14.18 -0.97 -22.30
N CYS A 11 14.89 -0.10 -21.59
CA CYS A 11 15.31 1.19 -22.11
C CYS A 11 16.43 1.00 -23.14
N SER A 12 16.36 1.74 -24.21
CA SER A 12 17.40 1.78 -25.25
C SER A 12 17.85 3.20 -25.52
N GLU A 13 19.10 3.34 -25.98
CA GLU A 13 19.65 4.64 -26.34
C GLU A 13 18.85 5.28 -27.46
N GLY A 14 18.63 6.58 -27.39
CA GLY A 14 17.83 7.34 -28.36
C GLY A 14 16.31 7.20 -28.22
N MET A 15 15.81 6.45 -27.22
CA MET A 15 14.38 6.33 -26.96
C MET A 15 13.77 7.68 -26.54
N LYS A 16 12.70 8.10 -27.23
CA LYS A 16 11.94 9.32 -26.90
C LYS A 16 10.61 8.94 -26.23
N ILE A 17 10.45 9.36 -24.98
CA ILE A 17 9.25 9.08 -24.19
C ILE A 17 8.45 10.37 -24.03
N ILE A 18 7.19 10.36 -24.47
CA ILE A 18 6.27 11.48 -24.36
C ILE A 18 5.25 11.20 -23.28
N THR A 19 5.31 11.96 -22.19
CA THR A 19 4.43 11.75 -20.99
C THR A 19 3.24 12.69 -20.94
N THR A 20 3.18 13.73 -21.80
CA THR A 20 2.20 14.83 -21.71
C THR A 20 1.26 14.93 -22.90
N SER A 21 1.32 14.02 -23.87
CA SER A 21 0.47 14.09 -25.06
C SER A 21 -1.02 13.88 -24.71
N LYS A 22 -1.90 14.36 -25.58
CA LYS A 22 -3.37 14.15 -25.44
C LYS A 22 -3.73 12.66 -25.35
N MET A 23 -3.00 11.79 -26.09
CA MET A 23 -3.19 10.36 -26.06
C MET A 23 -2.82 9.77 -24.70
N VAL A 24 -1.69 10.16 -24.11
CA VAL A 24 -1.26 9.72 -22.79
C VAL A 24 -2.25 10.17 -21.70
N LYS A 25 -2.73 11.42 -21.75
CA LYS A 25 -3.73 11.91 -20.81
C LYS A 25 -5.03 11.08 -20.91
N LYS A 26 -5.51 10.80 -22.12
CA LYS A 26 -6.69 9.96 -22.32
C LYS A 26 -6.48 8.52 -21.82
N ALA A 27 -5.30 7.96 -22.05
CA ALA A 27 -4.96 6.62 -21.55
C ALA A 27 -4.94 6.57 -20.01
N ARG A 28 -4.30 7.55 -19.36
CA ARG A 28 -4.29 7.65 -17.89
C ARG A 28 -5.70 7.79 -17.30
N ASN A 29 -6.54 8.63 -17.90
CA ASN A 29 -7.94 8.75 -17.47
C ASN A 29 -8.69 7.42 -17.60
N GLY A 30 -8.46 6.67 -18.68
CA GLY A 30 -9.05 5.34 -18.87
C GLY A 30 -8.58 4.33 -17.84
N VAL A 31 -7.29 4.32 -17.51
CA VAL A 31 -6.71 3.45 -16.45
C VAL A 31 -7.32 3.80 -15.09
N MET A 32 -7.41 5.09 -14.75
CA MET A 32 -8.02 5.53 -13.49
C MET A 32 -9.49 5.12 -13.40
N GLU A 33 -10.25 5.31 -14.45
CA GLU A 33 -11.64 4.87 -14.52
C GLU A 33 -11.77 3.36 -14.28
N PHE A 34 -10.85 2.58 -14.86
CA PHE A 34 -10.82 1.13 -14.71
C PHE A 34 -10.50 0.70 -13.26
N LEU A 35 -9.53 1.34 -12.61
CA LEU A 35 -9.21 1.09 -11.20
C LEU A 35 -10.36 1.45 -10.25
N LEU A 36 -11.13 2.47 -10.58
CA LEU A 36 -12.23 2.97 -9.74
C LEU A 36 -13.56 2.22 -9.93
N ILE A 37 -13.73 1.42 -11.01
CA ILE A 37 -14.98 0.70 -11.28
C ILE A 37 -15.43 -0.13 -10.07
N ASN A 38 -14.56 -0.96 -9.53
CA ASN A 38 -14.84 -1.84 -8.40
C ASN A 38 -14.35 -1.30 -7.05
N HIS A 39 -13.62 -0.18 -7.05
CA HIS A 39 -13.13 0.38 -5.79
C HIS A 39 -14.29 0.97 -4.97
N PRO A 40 -14.43 0.60 -3.68
CA PRO A 40 -15.55 1.06 -2.85
C PRO A 40 -15.42 2.55 -2.51
N LEU A 41 -16.53 3.20 -2.24
CA LEU A 41 -16.59 4.62 -1.83
C LEU A 41 -16.33 4.78 -0.32
N ASP A 42 -15.24 4.18 0.15
CA ASP A 42 -14.92 4.04 1.58
C ASP A 42 -13.96 5.12 2.10
N CYS A 43 -13.54 6.09 1.31
CA CYS A 43 -12.52 7.07 1.72
C CYS A 43 -12.76 7.68 3.12
N PRO A 44 -13.98 8.03 3.53
CA PRO A 44 -14.23 8.57 4.87
C PRO A 44 -13.93 7.59 6.01
N ILE A 45 -14.07 6.29 5.78
CA ILE A 45 -13.85 5.21 6.77
C ILE A 45 -12.60 4.39 6.46
N CYS A 46 -11.80 4.79 5.47
CA CYS A 46 -10.58 4.11 5.08
C CYS A 46 -9.38 4.71 5.83
N ASP A 47 -8.61 3.86 6.49
CA ASP A 47 -7.42 4.28 7.25
C ASP A 47 -6.32 4.91 6.36
N GLN A 48 -6.33 4.62 5.05
CA GLN A 48 -5.41 5.21 4.07
C GLN A 48 -5.83 6.60 3.59
N GLY A 49 -7.01 7.10 3.96
CA GLY A 49 -7.51 8.40 3.52
C GLY A 49 -6.59 9.55 3.90
N GLY A 50 -6.12 10.33 2.91
CA GLY A 50 -5.16 11.41 3.06
C GLY A 50 -3.68 11.05 2.80
N GLU A 51 -3.38 9.76 2.62
CA GLU A 51 -2.06 9.26 2.22
C GLU A 51 -2.20 8.09 1.21
N CYS A 52 -3.21 8.13 0.36
CA CYS A 52 -3.57 7.08 -0.57
C CYS A 52 -3.14 7.44 -2.00
N ASP A 53 -2.22 6.65 -2.57
CA ASP A 53 -1.74 6.85 -3.94
C ASP A 53 -2.88 6.86 -4.96
N LEU A 54 -3.86 5.96 -4.80
CA LEU A 54 -5.02 5.92 -5.70
C LEU A 54 -5.86 7.19 -5.62
N GLN A 55 -6.04 7.75 -4.42
CA GLN A 55 -6.80 8.99 -4.20
C GLN A 55 -6.08 10.17 -4.87
N ASP A 56 -4.77 10.31 -4.67
CA ASP A 56 -3.97 11.40 -5.21
C ASP A 56 -3.91 11.35 -6.75
N ILE A 57 -3.69 10.16 -7.31
CA ILE A 57 -3.67 9.98 -8.77
C ILE A 57 -5.07 10.17 -9.36
N ALA A 58 -6.14 9.76 -8.64
CA ALA A 58 -7.50 9.99 -9.08
C ALA A 58 -7.86 11.49 -9.13
N MET A 59 -7.36 12.27 -8.19
CA MET A 59 -7.49 13.74 -8.20
C MET A 59 -6.79 14.36 -9.41
N GLY A 60 -5.62 13.85 -9.78
CA GLY A 60 -4.84 14.38 -10.91
C GLY A 60 -5.34 13.95 -12.30
N TYR A 61 -5.87 12.74 -12.43
CA TYR A 61 -6.19 12.14 -13.72
C TYR A 61 -7.58 11.51 -13.81
N GLY A 62 -8.32 11.46 -12.72
CA GLY A 62 -9.67 10.90 -12.69
C GLY A 62 -10.71 11.83 -13.26
N LYS A 63 -11.95 11.34 -13.26
CA LYS A 63 -13.16 12.11 -13.56
C LYS A 63 -14.00 12.24 -12.30
N ASP A 64 -14.80 13.28 -12.24
CA ASP A 64 -15.73 13.59 -11.15
C ASP A 64 -16.95 12.64 -11.10
N LYS A 65 -17.25 11.94 -12.19
CA LYS A 65 -18.42 11.07 -12.33
C LYS A 65 -18.06 9.71 -12.90
N SER A 66 -18.68 8.68 -12.36
CA SER A 66 -18.69 7.35 -12.97
C SER A 66 -19.78 7.28 -14.03
N ARG A 67 -19.46 6.66 -15.16
CA ARG A 67 -20.42 6.30 -16.21
C ARG A 67 -20.93 4.86 -16.10
N PHE A 68 -20.47 4.13 -15.09
CA PHE A 68 -20.84 2.75 -14.82
C PHE A 68 -21.87 2.67 -13.71
N SER A 69 -22.88 1.83 -13.92
CA SER A 69 -24.01 1.62 -13.00
C SER A 69 -24.01 0.24 -12.33
N TYR A 70 -22.90 -0.51 -12.44
CA TYR A 70 -22.80 -1.84 -11.84
C TYR A 70 -22.67 -1.79 -10.33
N ASN A 71 -23.11 -2.85 -9.68
CA ASN A 71 -22.73 -3.08 -8.29
C ASN A 71 -21.24 -3.33 -8.20
N LYS A 72 -20.59 -2.65 -7.25
CA LYS A 72 -19.15 -2.86 -7.00
C LYS A 72 -18.92 -4.23 -6.40
N ARG A 73 -17.80 -4.84 -6.77
CA ARG A 73 -17.37 -6.13 -6.22
C ARG A 73 -17.15 -6.05 -4.72
N ALA A 74 -17.63 -7.04 -3.99
CA ALA A 74 -17.32 -7.25 -2.58
C ALA A 74 -16.43 -8.49 -2.42
N VAL A 75 -15.39 -8.39 -1.62
CA VAL A 75 -14.46 -9.48 -1.34
C VAL A 75 -14.42 -9.73 0.14
N LYS A 76 -14.42 -11.02 0.54
CA LYS A 76 -14.32 -11.42 1.94
C LYS A 76 -12.97 -11.00 2.52
N GLU A 77 -12.97 -10.51 3.74
CA GLU A 77 -11.74 -10.18 4.46
C GLU A 77 -10.89 -11.42 4.71
N LYS A 78 -9.58 -11.24 4.74
CA LYS A 78 -8.60 -12.29 4.98
C LYS A 78 -7.94 -12.07 6.35
N ASN A 79 -7.45 -13.13 6.95
CA ASN A 79 -6.73 -13.04 8.22
C ASN A 79 -5.21 -13.08 7.97
N PHE A 80 -4.54 -11.93 7.95
CA PHE A 80 -3.10 -11.84 7.80
C PHE A 80 -2.34 -11.73 9.14
N GLY A 81 -3.01 -11.98 10.25
CA GLY A 81 -2.40 -11.97 11.58
C GLY A 81 -2.87 -10.81 12.46
N PRO A 82 -2.22 -10.60 13.60
CA PRO A 82 -2.63 -9.60 14.59
C PRO A 82 -2.28 -8.17 14.21
N LEU A 83 -1.30 -7.95 13.35
CA LEU A 83 -0.75 -6.64 13.04
C LEU A 83 -1.43 -5.96 11.84
N ILE A 84 -1.86 -6.75 10.86
CA ILE A 84 -2.39 -6.25 9.59
C ILE A 84 -3.91 -6.41 9.56
N LYS A 85 -4.60 -5.29 9.35
CA LYS A 85 -6.03 -5.25 9.03
C LYS A 85 -6.19 -5.36 7.53
N THR A 86 -7.07 -6.24 7.09
CA THR A 86 -7.37 -6.44 5.67
C THR A 86 -8.77 -5.93 5.32
N VAL A 87 -8.88 -5.16 4.26
CA VAL A 87 -10.16 -4.80 3.63
C VAL A 87 -10.00 -5.05 2.13
N MET A 88 -10.10 -6.33 1.74
CA MET A 88 -9.71 -6.78 0.41
C MET A 88 -10.59 -6.23 -0.72
N THR A 89 -11.78 -5.75 -0.40
CA THR A 89 -12.62 -5.01 -1.37
C THR A 89 -11.91 -3.76 -1.92
N ARG A 90 -10.99 -3.15 -1.17
CA ARG A 90 -10.20 -1.98 -1.58
C ARG A 90 -8.96 -2.33 -2.43
N CYS A 91 -8.62 -3.61 -2.53
CA CYS A 91 -7.42 -4.07 -3.26
C CYS A 91 -7.51 -3.73 -4.76
N ILE A 92 -6.42 -3.19 -5.32
CA ILE A 92 -6.30 -2.87 -6.76
C ILE A 92 -5.45 -3.89 -7.53
N HIS A 93 -5.16 -5.03 -6.92
CA HIS A 93 -4.41 -6.15 -7.51
C HIS A 93 -3.01 -5.79 -8.06
N CYS A 94 -2.34 -4.83 -7.43
CA CYS A 94 -0.99 -4.40 -7.83
C CYS A 94 0.11 -5.42 -7.55
N THR A 95 -0.19 -6.45 -6.77
CA THR A 95 0.71 -7.56 -6.37
C THR A 95 1.96 -7.14 -5.58
N ARG A 96 2.09 -5.89 -5.15
CA ARG A 96 3.26 -5.41 -4.38
C ARG A 96 3.48 -6.25 -3.12
N CYS A 97 2.43 -6.56 -2.36
CA CYS A 97 2.53 -7.37 -1.13
C CYS A 97 3.03 -8.80 -1.41
N ILE A 98 2.60 -9.43 -2.52
CA ILE A 98 3.05 -10.77 -2.91
C ILE A 98 4.54 -10.74 -3.26
N ARG A 99 4.95 -9.74 -4.07
CA ARG A 99 6.36 -9.59 -4.45
C ARG A 99 7.25 -9.27 -3.25
N PHE A 100 6.79 -8.40 -2.35
CA PHE A 100 7.51 -8.12 -1.11
C PHE A 100 7.70 -9.40 -0.28
N ALA A 101 6.64 -10.18 -0.05
CA ALA A 101 6.72 -11.42 0.71
C ALA A 101 7.73 -12.41 0.11
N THR A 102 7.80 -12.49 -1.21
CA THR A 102 8.65 -13.46 -1.91
C THR A 102 10.08 -12.95 -2.09
N GLU A 103 10.25 -11.69 -2.51
CA GLU A 103 11.53 -11.14 -2.97
C GLU A 103 12.33 -10.48 -1.83
N VAL A 104 11.65 -9.84 -0.87
CA VAL A 104 12.29 -9.12 0.24
C VAL A 104 12.24 -9.94 1.53
N ALA A 105 11.04 -10.34 1.96
CA ALA A 105 10.89 -11.11 3.21
C ALA A 105 11.29 -12.58 3.09
N GLY A 106 11.44 -13.12 1.88
CA GLY A 106 11.83 -14.50 1.64
C GLY A 106 10.80 -15.54 2.10
N THR A 107 9.56 -15.12 2.38
CA THR A 107 8.47 -15.97 2.86
C THR A 107 7.30 -15.94 1.87
N PRO A 108 7.19 -16.90 0.94
CA PRO A 108 6.15 -16.92 -0.08
C PRO A 108 4.78 -17.36 0.50
N GLU A 109 4.31 -16.64 1.51
CA GLU A 109 3.05 -16.95 2.21
C GLU A 109 1.82 -16.35 1.52
N LEU A 110 2.02 -15.34 0.67
CA LEU A 110 0.96 -14.68 -0.09
C LEU A 110 0.97 -15.12 -1.54
N GLY A 111 -0.23 -15.24 -2.09
CA GLY A 111 -0.43 -15.54 -3.50
C GLY A 111 -1.68 -14.87 -4.04
N ALA A 112 -1.92 -15.03 -5.34
CA ALA A 112 -3.14 -14.60 -5.98
C ALA A 112 -3.91 -15.80 -6.50
N THR A 113 -5.21 -15.85 -6.24
CA THR A 113 -6.13 -16.87 -6.74
C THR A 113 -7.17 -16.22 -7.65
N GLY A 114 -7.74 -17.01 -8.55
CA GLY A 114 -8.70 -16.49 -9.53
C GLY A 114 -8.05 -15.77 -10.71
N MET A 115 -8.88 -15.29 -11.62
CA MET A 115 -8.45 -14.57 -12.83
C MET A 115 -9.34 -13.35 -13.08
N GLY A 116 -8.77 -12.31 -13.70
CA GLY A 116 -9.48 -11.10 -14.10
C GLY A 116 -10.14 -10.40 -12.90
N GLU A 117 -11.43 -10.14 -13.01
CA GLU A 117 -12.19 -9.48 -11.95
C GLU A 117 -12.34 -10.31 -10.67
N ASN A 118 -12.20 -11.62 -10.76
CA ASN A 118 -12.30 -12.56 -9.64
C ASN A 118 -10.94 -12.84 -8.99
N MET A 119 -9.89 -12.15 -9.39
CA MET A 119 -8.59 -12.30 -8.77
C MET A 119 -8.62 -11.78 -7.32
N GLU A 120 -8.07 -12.56 -6.40
CA GLU A 120 -7.95 -12.20 -4.98
C GLU A 120 -6.55 -12.49 -4.48
N VAL A 121 -6.02 -11.56 -3.68
CA VAL A 121 -4.80 -11.80 -2.90
C VAL A 121 -5.18 -12.51 -1.62
N THR A 122 -4.54 -13.64 -1.34
CA THR A 122 -4.82 -14.48 -0.19
C THR A 122 -3.56 -15.17 0.32
N SER A 123 -3.58 -15.62 1.56
CA SER A 123 -2.58 -16.52 2.09
C SER A 123 -2.94 -17.99 1.79
N TYR A 124 -1.94 -18.87 1.83
CA TYR A 124 -2.17 -20.30 1.66
C TYR A 124 -2.96 -20.86 2.86
N LEU A 125 -4.11 -21.48 2.58
CA LEU A 125 -5.01 -22.06 3.59
C LEU A 125 -5.37 -21.11 4.75
N ASP A 126 -5.56 -19.82 4.47
CA ASP A 126 -5.88 -18.80 5.46
C ASP A 126 -4.87 -18.72 6.64
N LYS A 127 -3.62 -19.13 6.42
CA LYS A 127 -2.56 -18.99 7.41
C LYS A 127 -2.23 -17.52 7.63
N THR A 128 -1.93 -17.20 8.88
CA THR A 128 -1.40 -15.88 9.24
C THR A 128 0.03 -15.72 8.76
N LEU A 129 0.43 -14.48 8.46
CA LEU A 129 1.81 -14.17 8.08
C LEU A 129 2.72 -14.34 9.30
N THR A 130 3.87 -14.97 9.08
CA THR A 130 4.85 -15.29 10.15
C THR A 130 6.11 -14.45 10.06
N SER A 131 6.31 -13.73 8.95
CA SER A 131 7.51 -12.90 8.75
C SER A 131 7.56 -11.73 9.74
N GLU A 132 8.73 -11.50 10.33
CA GLU A 132 9.02 -10.35 11.19
C GLU A 132 9.08 -9.01 10.43
N LEU A 133 8.96 -9.05 9.10
CA LEU A 133 8.88 -7.88 8.23
C LEU A 133 7.45 -7.63 7.73
N SER A 134 6.46 -8.35 8.26
CA SER A 134 5.08 -8.32 7.75
C SER A 134 4.46 -6.93 7.73
N GLY A 135 4.78 -6.08 8.71
CA GLY A 135 4.29 -4.73 8.82
C GLY A 135 4.66 -3.81 7.65
N ASN A 136 5.75 -4.09 6.93
CA ASN A 136 6.11 -3.29 5.76
C ASN A 136 5.12 -3.44 4.60
N MET A 137 4.30 -4.49 4.59
CA MET A 137 3.22 -4.63 3.61
C MET A 137 2.16 -3.53 3.74
N ILE A 138 2.05 -2.92 4.92
CA ILE A 138 1.15 -1.79 5.17
C ILE A 138 1.63 -0.57 4.39
N ASP A 139 2.92 -0.28 4.45
CA ASP A 139 3.51 0.91 3.84
C ASP A 139 3.55 0.82 2.31
N ILE A 140 3.84 -0.38 1.79
CA ILE A 140 3.93 -0.57 0.33
C ILE A 140 2.55 -0.73 -0.34
N CYS A 141 1.49 -0.93 0.43
CA CYS A 141 0.14 -1.01 -0.10
C CYS A 141 -0.34 0.38 -0.54
N PRO A 142 -0.60 0.61 -1.85
CA PRO A 142 -0.94 1.94 -2.35
C PRO A 142 -2.35 2.39 -1.98
N VAL A 143 -3.14 1.50 -1.37
CA VAL A 143 -4.54 1.72 -1.00
C VAL A 143 -4.82 1.15 0.40
N GLY A 144 -5.96 1.47 0.97
CA GLY A 144 -6.36 0.99 2.30
C GLY A 144 -6.83 -0.47 2.34
N ALA A 145 -6.26 -1.35 1.50
CA ALA A 145 -6.53 -2.77 1.52
C ALA A 145 -5.78 -3.49 2.66
N LEU A 146 -4.54 -3.05 2.94
CA LEU A 146 -3.72 -3.50 4.06
C LEU A 146 -3.39 -2.29 4.92
N THR A 147 -3.79 -2.31 6.18
CA THR A 147 -3.57 -1.20 7.12
C THR A 147 -3.16 -1.75 8.49
N SER A 148 -2.60 -0.89 9.33
CA SER A 148 -2.19 -1.27 10.69
C SER A 148 -3.40 -1.47 11.59
N LYS A 149 -3.56 -2.65 12.20
CA LYS A 149 -4.61 -2.90 13.19
C LYS A 149 -4.50 -2.00 14.43
N PRO A 150 -3.31 -1.83 15.04
CA PRO A 150 -3.16 -0.96 16.21
C PRO A 150 -3.46 0.51 15.95
N PHE A 151 -3.25 0.98 14.72
CA PHE A 151 -3.48 2.36 14.31
C PHE A 151 -4.87 2.61 13.71
N SER A 152 -5.63 1.54 13.42
CA SER A 152 -6.90 1.62 12.69
C SER A 152 -7.89 2.58 13.35
N LEU A 153 -8.41 3.53 12.58
CA LEU A 153 -9.43 4.52 12.94
C LEU A 153 -9.06 5.41 14.14
N THR A 154 -7.78 5.58 14.45
CA THR A 154 -7.33 6.40 15.59
C THR A 154 -7.14 7.86 15.23
N THR A 155 -6.41 8.15 14.15
CA THR A 155 -6.13 9.52 13.69
C THR A 155 -6.01 9.56 12.16
N ARG A 156 -5.99 10.78 11.63
CA ARG A 156 -5.72 11.05 10.22
C ARG A 156 -4.28 11.55 10.02
N PRO A 157 -3.67 11.31 8.85
CA PRO A 157 -2.27 11.67 8.59
C PRO A 157 -1.95 13.16 8.79
N TRP A 158 -2.91 14.03 8.51
CA TRP A 158 -2.74 15.49 8.67
C TRP A 158 -2.83 15.98 10.12
N GLU A 159 -3.26 15.13 11.05
CA GLU A 159 -3.30 15.43 12.49
C GLU A 159 -2.00 15.06 13.21
N LEU A 160 -1.07 14.42 12.51
CA LEU A 160 0.15 13.86 13.08
C LEU A 160 1.34 14.80 12.94
N ASN A 161 2.08 14.97 14.02
CA ASN A 161 3.40 15.59 14.01
C ASN A 161 4.44 14.52 13.64
N LYS A 162 5.30 14.83 12.68
CA LYS A 162 6.31 13.92 12.15
C LYS A 162 7.67 14.30 12.69
N THR A 163 8.35 13.37 13.35
CA THR A 163 9.70 13.56 13.90
C THR A 163 10.60 12.42 13.45
N GLU A 164 11.74 12.75 12.88
CA GLU A 164 12.75 11.78 12.48
C GLU A 164 13.54 11.33 13.71
N SER A 165 13.88 10.04 13.75
CA SER A 165 14.60 9.41 14.85
C SER A 165 15.33 8.15 14.38
N ILE A 166 16.02 7.50 15.29
CA ILE A 166 16.72 6.23 15.09
C ILE A 166 16.21 5.24 16.14
N ASP A 167 15.97 4.00 15.75
CA ASP A 167 15.63 2.94 16.68
C ASP A 167 16.89 2.44 17.40
N VAL A 168 16.95 2.68 18.69
CA VAL A 168 18.05 2.24 19.56
C VAL A 168 17.86 0.82 20.09
N SER A 169 16.69 0.21 19.89
CA SER A 169 16.39 -1.15 20.31
C SER A 169 16.71 -2.20 19.25
N ASP A 170 16.99 -1.75 18.04
CA ASP A 170 17.39 -2.57 16.90
C ASP A 170 18.91 -2.50 16.70
N ALA A 171 19.54 -3.67 16.51
CA ALA A 171 20.98 -3.77 16.24
C ALA A 171 21.42 -3.09 14.92
N VAL A 172 20.49 -2.92 13.98
CA VAL A 172 20.73 -2.22 12.71
C VAL A 172 20.72 -0.71 12.88
N CYS A 173 20.13 -0.19 13.96
CA CYS A 173 19.89 1.25 14.18
C CYS A 173 19.04 1.87 13.05
N SER A 174 17.94 1.21 12.73
CA SER A 174 17.05 1.61 11.64
C SER A 174 16.57 3.06 11.77
N ASN A 175 16.59 3.79 10.66
CA ASN A 175 16.09 5.15 10.61
C ASN A 175 14.56 5.12 10.56
N ILE A 176 13.94 5.83 11.49
CA ILE A 176 12.49 5.81 11.69
C ILE A 176 11.91 7.21 11.74
N ARG A 177 10.63 7.29 11.41
CA ARG A 177 9.80 8.47 11.64
C ARG A 177 8.75 8.14 12.69
N LEU A 178 8.74 8.95 13.72
CA LEU A 178 7.72 8.90 14.76
C LEU A 178 6.57 9.85 14.38
N ASP A 179 5.40 9.30 14.20
CA ASP A 179 4.17 10.06 13.99
C ASP A 179 3.45 10.18 15.33
N THR A 180 3.36 11.41 15.86
CA THR A 180 2.84 11.69 17.21
C THR A 180 1.61 12.58 17.18
N ARG A 181 0.74 12.42 18.19
CA ARG A 181 -0.40 13.31 18.48
C ARG A 181 -0.55 13.48 19.98
N ASN A 182 -0.69 14.71 20.45
CA ASN A 182 -0.88 15.01 21.89
C ASN A 182 0.16 14.32 22.81
N ASN A 183 1.43 14.36 22.44
CA ASN A 183 2.56 13.71 23.15
C ASN A 183 2.48 12.16 23.21
N GLN A 184 1.66 11.53 22.41
CA GLN A 184 1.62 10.08 22.27
C GLN A 184 2.16 9.67 20.91
N VAL A 185 2.96 8.61 20.88
CA VAL A 185 3.38 7.97 19.63
C VAL A 185 2.20 7.16 19.09
N MET A 186 1.78 7.50 17.89
CA MET A 186 0.64 6.86 17.24
C MET A 186 1.07 5.74 16.31
N ARG A 187 2.18 5.94 15.60
CA ARG A 187 2.79 4.93 14.72
C ARG A 187 4.27 5.24 14.46
N VAL A 188 4.99 4.22 14.05
CA VAL A 188 6.38 4.30 13.62
C VAL A 188 6.46 3.84 12.17
N LEU A 189 7.15 4.60 11.34
CA LEU A 189 7.32 4.34 9.91
C LEU A 189 8.82 4.37 9.56
N PRO A 190 9.27 3.63 8.54
CA PRO A 190 10.64 3.70 8.08
C PRO A 190 10.96 5.04 7.40
N ILE A 191 12.22 5.45 7.49
CA ILE A 191 12.82 6.45 6.63
C ILE A 191 13.82 5.76 5.73
N VAL A 192 13.81 6.10 4.46
CA VAL A 192 14.73 5.53 3.47
C VAL A 192 16.16 5.87 3.83
N ASN A 193 16.98 4.86 4.03
CA ASN A 193 18.44 4.97 4.16
C ASN A 193 19.07 3.75 3.52
N GLU A 194 19.61 3.94 2.30
CA GLU A 194 20.16 2.87 1.47
C GLU A 194 21.35 2.13 2.12
N ASP A 195 22.06 2.79 3.04
CA ASP A 195 23.25 2.23 3.69
C ASP A 195 22.92 1.39 4.94
N ILE A 196 21.70 1.54 5.50
CA ILE A 196 21.34 0.97 6.82
C ILE A 196 20.15 0.04 6.73
N ASN A 197 18.96 0.58 6.48
CA ASN A 197 17.70 -0.17 6.54
C ASN A 197 16.92 -0.16 5.21
N GLU A 198 17.46 0.44 4.16
CA GLU A 198 16.75 0.67 2.90
C GLU A 198 15.38 1.33 3.16
N GLU A 199 14.30 0.69 2.79
CA GLU A 199 12.91 1.15 3.01
C GLU A 199 12.18 0.34 4.10
N TRP A 200 12.88 -0.56 4.81
CA TRP A 200 12.27 -1.56 5.65
C TRP A 200 12.60 -1.39 7.13
N ILE A 201 11.65 -1.76 7.99
CA ILE A 201 11.85 -1.90 9.43
C ILE A 201 11.22 -3.21 9.93
N SER A 202 11.75 -3.74 11.04
CA SER A 202 11.17 -4.91 11.67
C SER A 202 9.82 -4.61 12.33
N ASP A 203 8.98 -5.61 12.48
CA ASP A 203 7.72 -5.48 13.21
C ASP A 203 7.95 -5.10 14.67
N LYS A 204 9.07 -5.55 15.26
CA LYS A 204 9.51 -5.13 16.59
C LYS A 204 9.70 -3.61 16.65
N THR A 205 10.51 -3.04 15.76
CA THR A 205 10.74 -1.59 15.66
C THR A 205 9.43 -0.83 15.44
N ARG A 206 8.58 -1.35 14.55
CA ARG A 206 7.31 -0.71 14.18
C ARG A 206 6.30 -0.62 15.32
N PHE A 207 6.24 -1.63 16.21
CA PHE A 207 5.18 -1.75 17.21
C PHE A 207 5.68 -1.66 18.66
N SER A 208 7.00 -1.57 18.91
CA SER A 208 7.58 -1.50 20.26
C SER A 208 7.13 -0.28 21.06
N TYR A 209 6.61 0.77 20.43
CA TYR A 209 6.07 1.95 21.11
C TYR A 209 4.86 1.65 22.02
N ASP A 210 4.24 0.50 21.87
CA ASP A 210 3.16 0.06 22.77
C ASP A 210 3.63 -0.07 24.24
N GLY A 211 4.91 -0.31 24.46
CA GLY A 211 5.51 -0.29 25.78
C GLY A 211 5.58 1.09 26.46
N LEU A 212 5.22 2.15 25.73
CA LEU A 212 5.16 3.53 26.25
C LEU A 212 3.75 3.94 26.72
N LYS A 213 2.77 3.05 26.61
CA LYS A 213 1.37 3.31 27.00
C LYS A 213 1.04 2.87 28.42
#